data_29469fb3ab92590ab1fde258b27e4df1
#
_entry.id   29469fb3ab92590ab1fde258b27e4df1
#
_cell.length_a   1.000
_cell.length_b   1.000
_cell.length_c   1.000
_cell.angle_alpha   90.00
_cell.angle_beta   90.00
_cell.angle_gamma   90.00
#
_symmetry.space_group_name_H-M   'P 1'
#
loop_
_entity.id
_entity.type
_entity.pdbx_description
1 polymer ?
#
loop_
_entity_poly.entity_id
_entity_poly.type
_entity_poly.pdbx_seq_one_letter_code
_entity_poly.pdbx_strand_id
1 'polypeptide(L)'
;MSKIVILTGSKRKGGNTELLARAFADGAGEHHEVEIIPAADYKVNPCIGCNSCFAREGNQCFQEDDMQLIYEKLTDAEILVIASPVYFYGISAQLKAVVDRLHTPMRNKFKIKKMVLLLVAGAALPSVFDAIKVQYQLILDFFKLENAGMVLVREMREKGEIKGNPALEEARELGRSL
;
A
#
# COMPACT_ATOMS: atom_id res chain seq x y z
N MET A 1 -5.46 8.00 -18.76
CA MET A 1 -4.18 7.64 -18.11
C MET A 1 -4.27 8.16 -16.69
N SER A 2 -4.29 7.27 -15.71
CA SER A 2 -4.36 7.62 -14.27
C SER A 2 -2.98 7.59 -13.63
N LYS A 3 -2.81 8.26 -12.48
CA LYS A 3 -1.63 8.10 -11.63
C LYS A 3 -1.90 7.03 -10.58
N ILE A 4 -1.01 6.05 -10.50
CA ILE A 4 -1.05 4.95 -9.54
C ILE A 4 0.12 5.11 -8.57
N VAL A 5 -0.15 5.09 -7.27
CA VAL A 5 0.88 5.07 -6.24
C VAL A 5 0.85 3.72 -5.52
N ILE A 6 2.00 3.06 -5.46
CA ILE A 6 2.20 1.79 -4.76
C ILE A 6 3.01 2.04 -3.49
N LEU A 7 2.38 1.95 -2.33
CA LEU A 7 3.07 1.98 -1.04
C LEU A 7 3.56 0.58 -0.70
N THR A 8 4.88 0.38 -0.61
CA THR A 8 5.44 -0.93 -0.26
C THR A 8 5.99 -0.95 1.17
N GLY A 9 5.71 -2.05 1.89
CA GLY A 9 6.12 -2.23 3.29
C GLY A 9 7.37 -3.10 3.49
N SER A 10 8.05 -3.53 2.42
CA SER A 10 9.22 -4.40 2.53
C SER A 10 10.52 -3.62 2.54
N LYS A 11 11.43 -3.95 3.49
CA LYS A 11 12.83 -3.47 3.48
C LYS A 11 13.77 -4.37 2.66
N ARG A 12 13.32 -5.54 2.26
CA ARG A 12 14.15 -6.52 1.55
C ARG A 12 14.20 -6.17 0.06
N LYS A 13 15.27 -5.51 -0.41
CA LYS A 13 15.52 -5.28 -1.84
C LYS A 13 15.57 -6.61 -2.60
N GLY A 14 14.77 -6.75 -3.68
CA GLY A 14 14.58 -8.02 -4.38
C GLY A 14 13.81 -9.07 -3.56
N GLY A 15 13.07 -8.65 -2.53
CA GLY A 15 12.20 -9.52 -1.74
C GLY A 15 10.86 -9.81 -2.44
N ASN A 16 10.12 -10.79 -1.92
CA ASN A 16 8.91 -11.29 -2.56
C ASN A 16 7.83 -10.20 -2.76
N THR A 17 7.62 -9.35 -1.76
CA THR A 17 6.65 -8.24 -1.86
C THR A 17 7.07 -7.19 -2.90
N GLU A 18 8.36 -6.87 -2.97
CA GLU A 18 8.86 -5.92 -3.98
C GLU A 18 8.69 -6.50 -5.39
N LEU A 19 9.01 -7.79 -5.59
CA LEU A 19 8.83 -8.45 -6.88
C LEU A 19 7.36 -8.49 -7.31
N LEU A 20 6.45 -8.75 -6.37
CA LEU A 20 5.00 -8.72 -6.63
C LEU A 20 4.53 -7.32 -7.01
N ALA A 21 4.96 -6.30 -6.26
CA ALA A 21 4.62 -4.90 -6.55
C ALA A 21 5.17 -4.42 -7.90
N ARG A 22 6.40 -4.86 -8.27
CA ARG A 22 6.97 -4.56 -9.59
C ARG A 22 6.22 -5.25 -10.72
N ALA A 23 5.82 -6.51 -10.55
CA ALA A 23 5.04 -7.21 -11.56
C ALA A 23 3.70 -6.50 -11.83
N PHE A 24 3.02 -6.04 -10.76
CA PHE A 24 1.84 -5.19 -10.89
C PHE A 24 2.16 -3.87 -11.60
N ALA A 25 3.24 -3.20 -11.20
CA ALA A 25 3.67 -1.93 -11.79
C ALA A 25 4.00 -2.06 -13.29
N ASP A 26 4.62 -3.18 -13.69
CA ASP A 26 4.94 -3.46 -15.10
C ASP A 26 3.66 -3.54 -15.93
N GLY A 27 2.61 -4.24 -15.46
CA GLY A 27 1.33 -4.32 -16.14
C GLY A 27 0.58 -2.99 -16.17
N ALA A 28 0.50 -2.30 -15.04
CA ALA A 28 -0.17 -1.01 -14.93
C ALA A 28 0.53 0.08 -15.76
N GLY A 29 1.86 0.04 -15.85
CA GLY A 29 2.69 0.99 -16.59
C GLY A 29 2.48 0.99 -18.10
N GLU A 30 1.79 -0.03 -18.65
CA GLU A 30 1.40 -0.05 -20.07
C GLU A 30 0.40 1.06 -20.41
N HIS A 31 -0.43 1.50 -19.43
CA HIS A 31 -1.52 2.45 -19.66
C HIS A 31 -1.57 3.60 -18.65
N HIS A 32 -0.78 3.54 -17.56
CA HIS A 32 -0.84 4.47 -16.44
C HIS A 32 0.56 4.97 -16.02
N GLU A 33 0.59 6.11 -15.34
CA GLU A 33 1.79 6.55 -14.60
C GLU A 33 1.87 5.83 -13.27
N VAL A 34 2.97 5.10 -12.99
CA VAL A 34 3.12 4.31 -11.77
C VAL A 34 4.33 4.78 -10.97
N GLU A 35 4.11 5.09 -9.69
CA GLU A 35 5.15 5.43 -8.74
C GLU A 35 5.17 4.43 -7.58
N ILE A 36 6.34 3.82 -7.31
CA ILE A 36 6.54 2.92 -6.16
C ILE A 36 7.22 3.70 -5.03
N ILE A 37 6.60 3.72 -3.87
CA ILE A 37 7.08 4.39 -2.65
C ILE A 37 7.37 3.33 -1.59
N PRO A 38 8.63 2.98 -1.33
CA PRO A 38 9.01 2.10 -0.23
C PRO A 38 8.85 2.84 1.10
N ALA A 39 7.82 2.53 1.89
CA ALA A 39 7.55 3.20 3.17
C ALA A 39 8.74 3.11 4.14
N ALA A 40 9.58 2.09 3.99
CA ALA A 40 10.76 1.88 4.82
C ALA A 40 11.94 2.82 4.50
N ASP A 41 11.91 3.51 3.37
CA ASP A 41 12.94 4.49 2.95
C ASP A 41 12.60 5.90 3.45
N TYR A 42 11.40 6.08 4.02
CA TYR A 42 10.92 7.33 4.59
C TYR A 42 10.88 7.26 6.11
N LYS A 43 11.32 8.33 6.77
CA LYS A 43 11.23 8.46 8.22
C LYS A 43 9.82 8.97 8.58
N VAL A 44 8.90 8.04 8.81
CA VAL A 44 7.53 8.34 9.19
C VAL A 44 7.26 7.83 10.60
N ASN A 45 6.97 8.73 11.51
CA ASN A 45 6.58 8.39 12.87
C ASN A 45 5.11 7.90 12.90
N PRO A 46 4.77 6.96 13.80
CA PRO A 46 3.39 6.53 13.96
C PRO A 46 2.46 7.68 14.40
N CYS A 47 1.19 7.58 14.04
CA CYS A 47 0.17 8.51 14.53
C CYS A 47 0.01 8.34 16.05
N ILE A 48 0.01 9.44 16.79
CA ILE A 48 -0.21 9.44 18.24
C ILE A 48 -1.63 9.83 18.66
N GLY A 49 -2.57 9.99 17.72
CA GLY A 49 -3.97 10.27 17.99
C GLY A 49 -4.26 11.66 18.58
N CYS A 50 -3.35 12.61 18.43
CA CYS A 50 -3.47 13.95 19.04
C CYS A 50 -4.51 14.87 18.39
N ASN A 51 -5.07 14.49 17.22
CA ASN A 51 -6.05 15.25 16.44
C ASN A 51 -5.62 16.67 16.01
N SER A 52 -4.36 17.07 16.18
CA SER A 52 -3.89 18.41 15.80
C SER A 52 -4.09 18.71 14.31
N CYS A 53 -4.03 17.71 13.42
CA CYS A 53 -4.29 17.86 12.00
C CYS A 53 -5.73 18.30 11.67
N PHE A 54 -6.69 18.13 12.58
CA PHE A 54 -8.06 18.62 12.42
C PHE A 54 -8.20 20.10 12.77
N ALA A 55 -7.29 20.64 13.58
CA ALA A 55 -7.34 22.03 14.07
C ALA A 55 -6.34 22.95 13.35
N ARG A 56 -5.27 22.41 12.74
CA ARG A 56 -4.23 23.22 12.07
C ARG A 56 -4.67 23.66 10.69
N GLU A 57 -4.24 24.85 10.29
CA GLU A 57 -4.39 25.33 8.92
C GLU A 57 -3.78 24.35 7.91
N GLY A 58 -4.45 24.12 6.79
CA GLY A 58 -4.04 23.15 5.78
C GLY A 58 -4.14 21.69 6.20
N ASN A 59 -4.66 21.39 7.40
CA ASN A 59 -4.81 20.04 7.96
C ASN A 59 -3.48 19.27 8.10
N GLN A 60 -2.39 19.99 8.27
CA GLN A 60 -1.05 19.39 8.38
C GLN A 60 -0.83 18.74 9.76
N CYS A 61 -0.13 17.61 9.76
CA CYS A 61 0.35 17.03 10.99
C CYS A 61 1.42 17.92 11.63
N PHE A 62 1.48 17.96 12.97
CA PHE A 62 2.53 18.70 13.67
C PHE A 62 3.89 17.98 13.66
N GLN A 63 3.90 16.67 13.37
CA GLN A 63 5.13 15.89 13.30
C GLN A 63 5.93 16.29 12.08
N GLU A 64 7.16 16.72 12.29
CA GLU A 64 8.11 17.10 11.24
C GLU A 64 8.88 15.87 10.79
N ASP A 65 8.33 15.16 9.80
CA ASP A 65 8.89 13.95 9.22
C ASP A 65 8.53 13.81 7.73
N ASP A 66 8.97 12.73 7.10
CA ASP A 66 8.81 12.53 5.65
C ASP A 66 7.36 12.24 5.21
N MET A 67 6.38 12.19 6.11
CA MET A 67 4.98 11.94 5.74
C MET A 67 4.43 13.02 4.81
N GLN A 68 4.91 14.26 4.92
CA GLN A 68 4.50 15.33 4.01
C GLN A 68 4.84 15.01 2.55
N LEU A 69 6.02 14.46 2.29
CA LEU A 69 6.44 14.03 0.94
C LEU A 69 5.52 12.94 0.38
N ILE A 70 5.06 12.03 1.26
CA ILE A 70 4.11 10.98 0.87
C ILE A 70 2.74 11.58 0.54
N TYR A 71 2.25 12.53 1.34
CA TYR A 71 0.99 13.22 1.04
C TYR A 71 1.00 13.92 -0.31
N GLU A 72 2.10 14.61 -0.65
CA GLU A 72 2.26 15.29 -1.94
C GLU A 72 2.12 14.30 -3.10
N LYS A 73 2.76 13.13 -2.99
CA LYS A 73 2.69 12.07 -4.01
C LYS A 73 1.28 11.46 -4.13
N LEU A 74 0.54 11.36 -3.01
CA LEU A 74 -0.82 10.82 -2.97
C LEU A 74 -1.88 11.81 -3.48
N THR A 75 -1.60 13.11 -3.49
CA THR A 75 -2.59 14.14 -3.84
C THR A 75 -3.18 13.92 -5.24
N ASP A 76 -2.34 13.57 -6.20
CA ASP A 76 -2.75 13.36 -7.59
C ASP A 76 -2.97 11.90 -7.97
N ALA A 77 -2.73 10.98 -7.06
CA ALA A 77 -2.97 9.56 -7.29
C ALA A 77 -4.48 9.28 -7.39
N GLU A 78 -4.90 8.50 -8.38
CA GLU A 78 -6.28 8.04 -8.54
C GLU A 78 -6.45 6.61 -8.02
N ILE A 79 -5.37 5.84 -7.99
CA ILE A 79 -5.33 4.46 -7.50
C ILE A 79 -4.22 4.31 -6.48
N LEU A 80 -4.55 3.76 -5.31
CA LEU A 80 -3.61 3.45 -4.24
C LEU A 80 -3.43 1.93 -4.14
N VAL A 81 -2.18 1.47 -4.21
CA VAL A 81 -1.83 0.07 -4.01
C VAL A 81 -1.10 -0.08 -2.68
N ILE A 82 -1.57 -0.99 -1.85
CA ILE A 82 -0.90 -1.38 -0.61
C ILE A 82 -0.22 -2.72 -0.84
N ALA A 83 1.12 -2.73 -0.84
CA ALA A 83 1.92 -3.94 -1.02
C ALA A 83 2.72 -4.24 0.25
N SER A 84 2.44 -5.34 0.96
CA SER A 84 3.07 -5.63 2.25
C SER A 84 3.45 -7.09 2.42
N PRO A 85 4.61 -7.37 3.07
CA PRO A 85 4.78 -8.65 3.73
C PRO A 85 3.82 -8.73 4.92
N VAL A 86 3.38 -9.94 5.25
CA VAL A 86 2.59 -10.18 6.46
C VAL A 86 3.52 -10.46 7.63
N TYR A 87 3.47 -9.62 8.64
CA TYR A 87 4.18 -9.80 9.90
C TYR A 87 3.18 -9.93 11.03
N PHE A 88 3.16 -11.08 11.66
CA PHE A 88 2.25 -11.39 12.78
C PHE A 88 0.79 -10.98 12.50
N TYR A 89 0.24 -11.46 11.36
CA TYR A 89 -1.13 -11.21 10.87
C TYR A 89 -1.44 -9.77 10.48
N GLY A 90 -0.46 -8.87 10.42
CA GLY A 90 -0.60 -7.47 10.03
C GLY A 90 0.31 -7.08 8.87
N ILE A 91 0.08 -5.90 8.30
CA ILE A 91 1.04 -5.26 7.40
C ILE A 91 2.27 -4.81 8.18
N SER A 92 3.38 -4.56 7.49
CA SER A 92 4.62 -4.12 8.16
C SER A 92 4.42 -2.84 8.96
N ALA A 93 5.10 -2.69 10.10
CA ALA A 93 4.96 -1.54 10.99
C ALA A 93 5.26 -0.20 10.30
N GLN A 94 6.26 -0.17 9.42
CA GLN A 94 6.62 1.03 8.65
C GLN A 94 5.49 1.47 7.71
N LEU A 95 4.90 0.51 6.99
CA LEU A 95 3.75 0.80 6.13
C LEU A 95 2.52 1.18 6.96
N LYS A 96 2.30 0.51 8.10
CA LYS A 96 1.19 0.83 9.01
C LYS A 96 1.28 2.26 9.54
N ALA A 97 2.47 2.76 9.85
CA ALA A 97 2.67 4.14 10.28
C ALA A 97 2.21 5.14 9.20
N VAL A 98 2.46 4.85 7.93
CA VAL A 98 1.96 5.66 6.80
C VAL A 98 0.43 5.54 6.70
N VAL A 99 -0.10 4.31 6.71
CA VAL A 99 -1.54 4.05 6.54
C VAL A 99 -2.37 4.71 7.66
N ASP A 100 -1.91 4.64 8.91
CA ASP A 100 -2.61 5.30 10.03
C ASP A 100 -2.71 6.82 9.86
N ARG A 101 -1.72 7.41 9.23
CA ARG A 101 -1.70 8.87 9.01
C ARG A 101 -2.49 9.31 7.77
N LEU A 102 -3.00 8.39 6.97
CA LEU A 102 -3.98 8.72 5.93
C LEU A 102 -5.34 9.17 6.50
N HIS A 103 -5.60 8.89 7.78
CA HIS A 103 -6.80 9.41 8.50
C HIS A 103 -6.79 10.94 8.70
N THR A 104 -5.92 11.67 8.09
CA THR A 104 -5.89 13.16 8.14
C THR A 104 -7.06 13.77 7.35
N PRO A 105 -7.60 14.95 7.75
CA PRO A 105 -8.55 15.67 6.91
C PRO A 105 -7.98 16.09 5.55
N MET A 106 -6.65 16.14 5.40
CA MET A 106 -5.96 16.37 4.14
C MET A 106 -6.38 15.38 3.06
N ARG A 107 -6.84 14.17 3.45
CA ARG A 107 -7.38 13.14 2.53
C ARG A 107 -8.48 13.65 1.59
N ASN A 108 -9.20 14.69 1.98
CA ASN A 108 -10.25 15.28 1.15
C ASN A 108 -9.70 15.95 -0.12
N LYS A 109 -8.37 16.16 -0.19
CA LYS A 109 -7.66 16.65 -1.37
C LYS A 109 -7.16 15.53 -2.28
N PHE A 110 -7.15 14.27 -1.80
CA PHE A 110 -6.69 13.13 -2.58
C PHE A 110 -7.71 12.78 -3.67
N LYS A 111 -7.22 12.45 -4.85
CA LYS A 111 -8.04 12.03 -6.00
C LYS A 111 -8.29 10.53 -6.01
N ILE A 112 -7.83 9.79 -4.99
CA ILE A 112 -7.89 8.34 -4.91
C ILE A 112 -9.35 7.87 -4.93
N LYS A 113 -9.67 6.98 -5.87
CA LYS A 113 -10.99 6.37 -6.06
C LYS A 113 -10.97 4.85 -5.89
N LYS A 114 -9.81 4.23 -6.10
CA LYS A 114 -9.64 2.78 -6.08
C LYS A 114 -8.46 2.36 -5.21
N MET A 115 -8.57 1.19 -4.60
CA MET A 115 -7.44 0.55 -3.90
C MET A 115 -7.22 -0.87 -4.38
N VAL A 116 -5.95 -1.29 -4.35
CA VAL A 116 -5.49 -2.66 -4.62
C VAL A 116 -4.68 -3.16 -3.40
N LEU A 117 -4.79 -4.44 -3.09
CA LEU A 117 -4.07 -5.09 -1.99
C LEU A 117 -3.17 -6.21 -2.50
N LEU A 118 -1.86 -6.09 -2.28
CA LEU A 118 -0.85 -7.10 -2.62
C LEU A 118 -0.18 -7.58 -1.34
N LEU A 119 -0.35 -8.85 -0.97
CA LEU A 119 0.21 -9.39 0.26
C LEU A 119 1.04 -10.63 0.02
N VAL A 120 2.14 -10.75 0.75
CA VAL A 120 2.99 -11.93 0.75
C VAL A 120 3.21 -12.41 2.17
N ALA A 121 2.91 -13.68 2.44
CA ALA A 121 3.08 -14.34 3.74
C ALA A 121 4.01 -15.54 3.64
N GLY A 122 4.84 -15.77 4.67
CA GLY A 122 5.63 -17.00 4.80
C GLY A 122 4.84 -18.20 5.33
N ALA A 123 3.66 -17.98 5.92
CA ALA A 123 2.81 -19.02 6.46
C ALA A 123 1.95 -19.69 5.39
N ALA A 124 1.67 -20.99 5.56
CA ALA A 124 0.74 -21.75 4.73
C ALA A 124 -0.73 -21.57 5.16
N LEU A 125 -0.97 -21.03 6.35
CA LEU A 125 -2.30 -20.91 6.96
C LEU A 125 -3.24 -20.10 6.06
N PRO A 126 -4.40 -20.64 5.63
CA PRO A 126 -5.34 -19.92 4.76
C PRO A 126 -5.83 -18.59 5.33
N SER A 127 -6.04 -18.53 6.66
CA SER A 127 -6.54 -17.33 7.38
C SER A 127 -5.46 -16.29 7.66
N VAL A 128 -4.22 -16.45 7.17
CA VAL A 128 -3.11 -15.52 7.46
C VAL A 128 -3.37 -14.08 7.01
N PHE A 129 -4.26 -13.88 6.06
CA PHE A 129 -4.62 -12.57 5.52
C PHE A 129 -5.91 -12.00 6.09
N ASP A 130 -6.68 -12.76 6.88
CA ASP A 130 -8.07 -12.38 7.22
C ASP A 130 -8.13 -11.07 8.01
N ALA A 131 -7.25 -10.88 8.99
CA ALA A 131 -7.20 -9.63 9.74
C ALA A 131 -6.91 -8.41 8.84
N ILE A 132 -6.00 -8.57 7.87
CA ILE A 132 -5.65 -7.48 6.94
C ILE A 132 -6.79 -7.23 5.95
N LYS A 133 -7.48 -8.28 5.47
CA LYS A 133 -8.64 -8.13 4.58
C LYS A 133 -9.77 -7.38 5.26
N VAL A 134 -10.05 -7.68 6.54
CA VAL A 134 -11.05 -6.95 7.34
C VAL A 134 -10.65 -5.47 7.47
N GLN A 135 -9.40 -5.19 7.85
CA GLN A 135 -8.91 -3.81 7.93
C GLN A 135 -8.99 -3.09 6.59
N TYR A 136 -8.60 -3.75 5.50
CA TYR A 136 -8.66 -3.21 4.15
C TYR A 136 -10.09 -2.83 3.76
N GLN A 137 -11.07 -3.71 4.01
CA GLN A 137 -12.48 -3.42 3.72
C GLN A 137 -13.00 -2.21 4.52
N LEU A 138 -12.68 -2.14 5.81
CA LEU A 138 -13.06 -0.99 6.64
C LEU A 138 -12.44 0.33 6.15
N ILE A 139 -11.22 0.29 5.61
CA ILE A 139 -10.57 1.46 5.00
C ILE A 139 -11.28 1.86 3.70
N LEU A 140 -11.64 0.89 2.84
CA LEU A 140 -12.42 1.16 1.63
C LEU A 140 -13.74 1.84 1.96
N ASP A 141 -14.49 1.30 2.93
CA ASP A 141 -15.79 1.83 3.35
C ASP A 141 -15.66 3.24 3.91
N PHE A 142 -14.63 3.47 4.76
CA PHE A 142 -14.37 4.78 5.36
C PHE A 142 -14.05 5.85 4.33
N PHE A 143 -13.21 5.53 3.35
CA PHE A 143 -12.81 6.46 2.29
C PHE A 143 -13.76 6.44 1.09
N LYS A 144 -14.74 5.54 1.06
CA LYS A 144 -15.65 5.31 -0.07
C LYS A 144 -14.90 4.97 -1.37
N LEU A 145 -13.93 4.07 -1.26
CA LEU A 145 -13.11 3.62 -2.37
C LEU A 145 -13.61 2.30 -2.95
N GLU A 146 -13.41 2.12 -4.24
CA GLU A 146 -13.63 0.87 -4.94
C GLU A 146 -12.49 -0.11 -4.66
N ASN A 147 -12.83 -1.38 -4.39
CA ASN A 147 -11.85 -2.47 -4.37
C ASN A 147 -11.51 -2.85 -5.82
N ALA A 148 -10.32 -2.53 -6.26
CA ALA A 148 -9.86 -2.82 -7.63
C ALA A 148 -9.11 -4.16 -7.75
N GLY A 149 -9.04 -4.95 -6.68
CA GLY A 149 -8.49 -6.31 -6.69
C GLY A 149 -7.47 -6.58 -5.60
N MET A 150 -7.14 -7.87 -5.47
CA MET A 150 -6.16 -8.35 -4.49
C MET A 150 -5.34 -9.50 -5.09
N VAL A 151 -4.02 -9.54 -4.78
CA VAL A 151 -3.17 -10.71 -5.00
C VAL A 151 -2.54 -11.10 -3.66
N LEU A 152 -2.82 -12.32 -3.21
CA LEU A 152 -2.48 -12.82 -1.87
C LEU A 152 -1.64 -14.09 -1.99
N VAL A 153 -0.35 -14.00 -1.64
CA VAL A 153 0.62 -15.09 -1.85
C VAL A 153 1.10 -15.66 -0.52
N ARG A 154 0.95 -16.97 -0.35
CA ARG A 154 1.39 -17.70 0.84
C ARG A 154 2.69 -18.45 0.59
N GLU A 155 3.29 -18.98 1.67
CA GLU A 155 4.44 -19.90 1.65
C GLU A 155 5.72 -19.32 1.06
N MET A 156 5.86 -17.98 1.06
CA MET A 156 7.02 -17.26 0.55
C MET A 156 7.94 -16.82 1.70
N ARG A 157 8.84 -17.68 2.16
CA ARG A 157 9.73 -17.44 3.32
C ARG A 157 11.05 -16.82 2.91
N GLU A 158 11.65 -17.38 1.87
CA GLU A 158 12.97 -16.96 1.42
C GLU A 158 12.90 -15.78 0.48
N LYS A 159 13.98 -14.98 0.46
CA LYS A 159 14.08 -13.80 -0.41
C LYS A 159 14.07 -14.23 -1.89
N GLY A 160 13.12 -13.71 -2.67
CA GLY A 160 13.02 -13.97 -4.09
C GLY A 160 12.38 -15.32 -4.45
N GLU A 161 11.86 -16.05 -3.47
CA GLU A 161 11.18 -17.35 -3.66
C GLU A 161 9.95 -17.26 -4.57
N ILE A 162 9.33 -16.08 -4.64
CA ILE A 162 8.18 -15.81 -5.52
C ILE A 162 8.54 -15.87 -7.02
N LYS A 163 9.81 -15.91 -7.39
CA LYS A 163 10.22 -16.00 -8.79
C LYS A 163 9.67 -17.28 -9.43
N GLY A 164 8.98 -17.12 -10.58
CA GLY A 164 8.29 -18.22 -11.25
C GLY A 164 6.93 -18.59 -10.66
N ASN A 165 6.48 -17.94 -9.58
CA ASN A 165 5.14 -18.14 -9.05
C ASN A 165 4.09 -17.48 -9.96
N PRO A 166 2.97 -18.16 -10.29
CA PRO A 166 1.90 -17.61 -11.11
C PRO A 166 1.32 -16.28 -10.61
N ALA A 167 1.41 -16.01 -9.31
CA ALA A 167 0.95 -14.76 -8.71
C ALA A 167 1.65 -13.51 -9.27
N LEU A 168 2.86 -13.63 -9.83
CA LEU A 168 3.51 -12.51 -10.51
C LEU A 168 2.77 -12.14 -11.81
N GLU A 169 2.29 -13.14 -12.56
CA GLU A 169 1.50 -12.88 -13.75
C GLU A 169 0.10 -12.39 -13.38
N GLU A 170 -0.53 -12.97 -12.35
CA GLU A 170 -1.80 -12.47 -11.82
C GLU A 170 -1.72 -10.99 -11.42
N ALA A 171 -0.63 -10.57 -10.77
CA ALA A 171 -0.40 -9.17 -10.41
C ALA A 171 -0.20 -8.28 -11.65
N ARG A 172 0.50 -8.76 -12.67
CA ARG A 172 0.69 -8.03 -13.93
C ARG A 172 -0.63 -7.85 -14.67
N GLU A 173 -1.42 -8.91 -14.79
CA GLU A 173 -2.75 -8.85 -15.41
C GLU A 173 -3.69 -7.91 -14.63
N LEU A 174 -3.67 -7.97 -13.29
CA LEU A 174 -4.45 -7.05 -12.47
C LEU A 174 -4.05 -5.58 -12.74
N GLY A 175 -2.74 -5.30 -12.80
CA GLY A 175 -2.25 -3.96 -13.15
C GLY A 175 -2.69 -3.50 -14.54
N ARG A 176 -2.64 -4.40 -15.54
CA ARG A 176 -3.06 -4.12 -16.93
C ARG A 176 -4.57 -3.86 -17.05
N SER A 177 -5.37 -4.43 -16.16
CA SER A 177 -6.84 -4.36 -16.22
C SER A 177 -7.43 -3.07 -15.65
N LEU A 178 -6.64 -2.18 -15.06
CA LEU A 178 -7.10 -0.94 -14.40
C LEU A 178 -7.32 0.19 -15.40
#